data_7ab2f4499fdd1b629c9f38b1654ab73a
#
_entry.id   7ab2f4499fdd1b629c9f38b1654ab73a
#
_cell.length_a   1.000
_cell.length_b   1.000
_cell.length_c   1.000
_cell.angle_alpha   90.00
_cell.angle_beta   90.00
_cell.angle_gamma   90.00
#
_symmetry.space_group_name_H-M   'P 1'
#
loop_
_entity.id
_entity.type
_entity.pdbx_description
1 polymer ?
#
loop_
_entity_poly.entity_id
_entity_poly.type
_entity_poly.pdbx_seq_one_letter_code
_entity_poly.pdbx_strand_id
1 'polypeptide(L)'
;MEYFILFLPLFASIISGFFGKNIGERFSEIITSLSVSISAFLSFLIFYKVLNEGYTNNLIIASWINSGSLSVNWAIQIDALSSVMLIVVTFVSSLVHVYSIGYMSHDPHKERFMAYLSLFTFSMLMLVTSNNFLQLFFGWEGVGLCSYFLIGFWFKKEAANAAAIKAFLVNRVGDFGFALGIFLIFYLFGTVNY
;
A
#
# COMPACT_ATOMS: atom_id res chain seq x y z
N MET A 1 -4.09 -12.41 -11.97
CA MET A 1 -3.13 -12.55 -10.86
C MET A 1 -2.91 -11.18 -10.18
N GLU A 2 -2.74 -10.13 -10.96
CA GLU A 2 -2.39 -8.78 -10.53
C GLU A 2 -3.39 -8.20 -9.51
N TYR A 3 -4.69 -8.35 -9.78
CA TYR A 3 -5.74 -7.95 -8.84
C TYR A 3 -5.60 -8.62 -7.46
N PHE A 4 -5.26 -9.90 -7.44
CA PHE A 4 -5.12 -10.62 -6.17
C PHE A 4 -3.94 -10.11 -5.36
N ILE A 5 -2.80 -9.82 -5.99
CA ILE A 5 -1.63 -9.27 -5.30
C ILE A 5 -2.00 -7.98 -4.58
N LEU A 6 -2.74 -7.11 -5.26
CA LEU A 6 -3.09 -5.78 -4.77
C LEU A 6 -4.20 -5.83 -3.72
N PHE A 7 -5.30 -6.53 -4.01
CA PHE A 7 -6.51 -6.44 -3.20
C PHE A 7 -6.57 -7.42 -2.04
N LEU A 8 -5.80 -8.51 -2.03
CA LEU A 8 -5.77 -9.44 -0.90
C LEU A 8 -5.39 -8.75 0.43
N PRO A 9 -4.30 -7.94 0.50
CA PRO A 9 -3.98 -7.22 1.72
C PRO A 9 -5.06 -6.21 2.14
N LEU A 10 -5.74 -5.57 1.18
CA LEU A 10 -6.84 -4.66 1.46
C LEU A 10 -8.01 -5.39 2.12
N PHE A 11 -8.48 -6.50 1.52
CA PHE A 11 -9.58 -7.27 2.08
C PHE A 11 -9.25 -7.81 3.46
N ALA A 12 -8.03 -8.32 3.66
CA ALA A 12 -7.57 -8.77 4.97
C ALA A 12 -7.54 -7.63 6.00
N SER A 13 -7.10 -6.43 5.60
CA SER A 13 -7.14 -5.23 6.44
C SER A 13 -8.57 -4.85 6.84
N ILE A 14 -9.51 -4.84 5.89
CA ILE A 14 -10.92 -4.53 6.15
C ILE A 14 -11.52 -5.56 7.12
N ILE A 15 -11.32 -6.85 6.86
CA ILE A 15 -11.85 -7.92 7.71
C ILE A 15 -11.27 -7.82 9.12
N SER A 16 -9.95 -7.67 9.24
CA SER A 16 -9.29 -7.56 10.55
C SER A 16 -9.65 -6.27 11.28
N GLY A 17 -9.77 -5.14 10.57
CA GLY A 17 -10.06 -3.83 11.18
C GLY A 17 -11.49 -3.69 11.68
N PHE A 18 -12.48 -4.12 10.89
CA PHE A 18 -13.90 -3.95 11.24
C PHE A 18 -14.46 -5.12 12.03
N PHE A 19 -14.03 -6.34 11.71
CA PHE A 19 -14.59 -7.56 12.31
C PHE A 19 -13.61 -8.26 13.26
N GLY A 20 -12.39 -7.78 13.43
CA GLY A 20 -11.34 -8.43 14.21
C GLY A 20 -11.76 -8.74 15.64
N LYS A 21 -12.48 -7.83 16.31
CA LYS A 21 -13.01 -8.06 17.64
C LYS A 21 -14.02 -9.21 17.73
N ASN A 22 -14.80 -9.43 16.68
CA ASN A 22 -15.84 -10.46 16.64
C ASN A 22 -15.27 -11.83 16.23
N ILE A 23 -14.27 -11.80 15.37
CA ILE A 23 -13.66 -13.02 14.79
C ILE A 23 -12.52 -13.55 15.68
N GLY A 24 -11.91 -12.66 16.46
CA GLY A 24 -10.82 -12.99 17.38
C GLY A 24 -9.42 -12.67 16.84
N GLU A 25 -8.51 -12.44 17.77
CA GLU A 25 -7.13 -11.99 17.50
C GLU A 25 -6.36 -12.95 16.58
N ARG A 26 -6.41 -14.26 16.88
CA ARG A 26 -5.68 -15.30 16.11
C ARG A 26 -6.13 -15.36 14.66
N PHE A 27 -7.42 -15.22 14.41
CA PHE A 27 -7.92 -15.26 13.04
C PHE A 27 -7.45 -14.02 12.26
N SER A 28 -7.45 -12.84 12.89
CA SER A 28 -6.92 -11.62 12.29
C SER A 28 -5.44 -11.73 11.94
N GLU A 29 -4.63 -12.31 12.82
CA GLU A 29 -3.21 -12.58 12.58
C GLU A 29 -2.99 -13.53 11.40
N ILE A 30 -3.78 -14.61 11.33
CA ILE A 30 -3.66 -15.62 10.27
C ILE A 30 -4.10 -15.03 8.91
N ILE A 31 -5.28 -14.39 8.84
CA ILE A 31 -5.81 -13.90 7.56
C ILE A 31 -4.93 -12.81 6.96
N THR A 32 -4.41 -11.89 7.78
CA THR A 32 -3.52 -10.82 7.31
C THR A 32 -2.17 -11.36 6.86
N SER A 33 -1.53 -12.22 7.66
CA SER A 33 -0.23 -12.81 7.32
C SER A 33 -0.34 -13.73 6.09
N LEU A 34 -1.40 -14.53 5.99
CA LEU A 34 -1.63 -15.42 4.86
C LEU A 34 -1.89 -14.63 3.57
N SER A 35 -2.71 -13.58 3.62
CA SER A 35 -3.03 -12.74 2.46
C SER A 35 -1.78 -12.12 1.86
N VAL A 36 -0.91 -11.54 2.70
CA VAL A 36 0.33 -10.92 2.25
C VAL A 36 1.34 -11.97 1.76
N SER A 37 1.40 -13.15 2.40
CA SER A 37 2.26 -14.26 1.94
C SER A 37 1.82 -14.81 0.58
N ILE A 38 0.51 -14.92 0.34
CA ILE A 38 -0.02 -15.28 -0.98
C ILE A 38 0.33 -14.19 -2.01
N SER A 39 0.18 -12.93 -1.66
CA SER A 39 0.59 -11.81 -2.54
C SER A 39 2.08 -11.87 -2.87
N ALA A 40 2.93 -12.23 -1.91
CA ALA A 40 4.37 -12.42 -2.15
C ALA A 40 4.63 -13.56 -3.12
N PHE A 41 4.00 -14.70 -2.93
CA PHE A 41 4.12 -15.83 -3.84
C PHE A 41 3.68 -15.48 -5.28
N LEU A 42 2.54 -14.81 -5.43
CA LEU A 42 2.06 -14.35 -6.73
C LEU A 42 2.99 -13.31 -7.37
N SER A 43 3.62 -12.44 -6.58
CA SER A 43 4.61 -11.47 -7.07
C SER A 43 5.84 -12.15 -7.65
N PHE A 44 6.33 -13.24 -7.05
CA PHE A 44 7.40 -14.06 -7.63
C PHE A 44 7.00 -14.67 -8.96
N LEU A 45 5.76 -15.14 -9.12
CA LEU A 45 5.28 -15.69 -10.40
C LEU A 45 5.20 -14.63 -11.50
N ILE A 46 4.76 -13.40 -11.16
CA ILE A 46 4.74 -12.28 -12.12
C ILE A 46 6.17 -11.90 -12.51
N PHE A 47 7.07 -11.77 -11.55
CA PHE A 47 8.46 -11.46 -11.82
C PHE A 47 9.12 -12.49 -12.74
N TYR A 48 8.87 -13.79 -12.50
CA TYR A 48 9.36 -14.86 -13.37
C TYR A 48 8.85 -14.71 -14.81
N LYS A 49 7.57 -14.34 -15.00
CA LYS A 49 7.02 -14.06 -16.33
C LYS A 49 7.64 -12.83 -16.98
N VAL A 50 7.86 -11.75 -16.21
CA VAL A 50 8.50 -10.53 -16.73
C VAL A 50 9.92 -10.83 -17.21
N LEU A 51 10.70 -11.62 -16.44
CA LEU A 51 12.07 -11.96 -16.80
C LEU A 51 12.18 -12.86 -18.03
N ASN A 52 11.34 -13.91 -18.13
CA ASN A 52 11.48 -14.90 -19.18
C ASN A 52 10.69 -14.59 -20.45
N GLU A 53 9.53 -13.98 -20.31
CA GLU A 53 8.59 -13.73 -21.40
C GLU A 53 8.54 -12.25 -21.83
N GLY A 54 9.27 -11.36 -21.12
CA GLY A 54 9.17 -9.92 -21.35
C GLY A 54 7.76 -9.39 -21.07
N TYR A 55 7.02 -10.03 -20.15
CA TYR A 55 5.63 -9.70 -19.86
C TYR A 55 5.51 -8.28 -19.33
N THR A 56 4.72 -7.47 -20.02
CA THR A 56 4.29 -6.13 -19.57
C THR A 56 2.79 -6.04 -19.69
N ASN A 57 2.15 -5.41 -18.72
CA ASN A 57 0.69 -5.28 -18.72
C ASN A 57 0.28 -3.94 -18.09
N ASN A 58 -0.77 -3.33 -18.66
CA ASN A 58 -1.39 -2.13 -18.10
C ASN A 58 -2.90 -2.36 -18.04
N LEU A 59 -3.38 -2.71 -16.84
CA LEU A 59 -4.77 -3.06 -16.57
C LEU A 59 -5.50 -1.83 -16.05
N ILE A 60 -6.35 -1.23 -16.86
CA ILE A 60 -7.24 -0.15 -16.43
C ILE A 60 -8.38 -0.77 -15.61
N ILE A 61 -8.53 -0.36 -14.36
CA ILE A 61 -9.58 -0.81 -13.45
C ILE A 61 -10.84 0.07 -13.62
N ALA A 62 -10.65 1.39 -13.58
CA ALA A 62 -11.72 2.36 -13.67
C ALA A 62 -11.20 3.72 -14.13
N SER A 63 -12.05 4.53 -14.74
CA SER A 63 -11.78 5.96 -14.94
C SER A 63 -11.95 6.68 -13.60
N TRP A 64 -11.02 7.58 -13.27
CA TRP A 64 -11.05 8.29 -11.99
C TRP A 64 -11.38 9.78 -12.16
N ILE A 65 -10.51 10.52 -12.84
CA ILE A 65 -10.67 11.95 -13.04
C ILE A 65 -10.70 12.24 -14.53
N ASN A 66 -11.80 12.84 -15.00
CA ASN A 66 -11.92 13.32 -16.36
C ASN A 66 -12.40 14.78 -16.32
N SER A 67 -11.52 15.72 -16.68
CA SER A 67 -11.83 17.15 -16.70
C SER A 67 -11.06 17.84 -17.81
N GLY A 68 -11.76 18.25 -18.86
CA GLY A 68 -11.13 18.86 -20.03
C GLY A 68 -10.11 17.92 -20.68
N SER A 69 -8.86 18.36 -20.76
CA SER A 69 -7.73 17.57 -21.28
C SER A 69 -7.14 16.58 -20.28
N LEU A 70 -7.46 16.72 -19.00
CA LEU A 70 -6.97 15.82 -17.94
C LEU A 70 -7.81 14.54 -17.91
N SER A 71 -7.18 13.40 -18.21
CA SER A 71 -7.78 12.07 -18.08
C SER A 71 -6.86 11.17 -17.26
N VAL A 72 -7.36 10.70 -16.13
CA VAL A 72 -6.63 9.86 -15.17
C VAL A 72 -7.44 8.63 -14.88
N ASN A 73 -6.81 7.48 -14.97
CA ASN A 73 -7.41 6.19 -14.70
C ASN A 73 -6.78 5.53 -13.45
N TRP A 74 -7.55 4.70 -12.79
CA TRP A 74 -7.02 3.71 -11.88
C TRP A 74 -6.51 2.53 -12.70
N ALA A 75 -5.23 2.23 -12.59
CA ALA A 75 -4.63 1.15 -13.36
C ALA A 75 -3.59 0.39 -12.54
N ILE A 76 -3.29 -0.82 -12.97
CA ILE A 76 -2.18 -1.65 -12.47
C ILE A 76 -1.19 -1.79 -13.62
N GLN A 77 -0.03 -1.17 -13.47
CA GLN A 77 1.06 -1.30 -14.43
C GLN A 77 2.06 -2.33 -13.94
N ILE A 78 2.33 -3.31 -14.81
CA ILE A 78 3.35 -4.34 -14.59
C ILE A 78 4.42 -4.17 -15.66
N ASP A 79 5.62 -3.85 -15.22
CA ASP A 79 6.84 -3.78 -16.01
C ASP A 79 8.03 -4.33 -15.23
N ALA A 80 9.25 -4.21 -15.74
CA ALA A 80 10.44 -4.70 -15.07
C ALA A 80 10.64 -4.03 -13.71
N LEU A 81 10.44 -2.71 -13.60
CA LEU A 81 10.63 -1.96 -12.37
C LEU A 81 9.57 -2.31 -11.34
N SER A 82 8.28 -2.27 -11.73
CA SER A 82 7.17 -2.58 -10.81
C SER A 82 7.22 -4.02 -10.32
N SER A 83 7.64 -4.98 -11.17
CA SER A 83 7.75 -6.40 -10.78
C SER A 83 8.83 -6.64 -9.73
N VAL A 84 9.98 -5.98 -9.80
CA VAL A 84 11.02 -6.01 -8.76
C VAL A 84 10.47 -5.42 -7.46
N MET A 85 9.82 -4.26 -7.55
CA MET A 85 9.26 -3.59 -6.36
C MET A 85 8.13 -4.40 -5.72
N LEU A 86 7.31 -5.10 -6.52
CA LEU A 86 6.28 -6.01 -6.00
C LEU A 86 6.89 -7.10 -5.11
N ILE A 87 7.99 -7.74 -5.54
CA ILE A 87 8.68 -8.74 -4.72
C ILE A 87 9.21 -8.11 -3.43
N VAL A 88 9.94 -7.01 -3.54
CA VAL A 88 10.54 -6.37 -2.36
C VAL A 88 9.47 -6.03 -1.33
N VAL A 89 8.40 -5.36 -1.77
CA VAL A 89 7.32 -4.93 -0.88
C VAL A 89 6.59 -6.12 -0.26
N THR A 90 6.14 -7.08 -1.07
CA THR A 90 5.32 -8.19 -0.57
C THR A 90 6.13 -9.17 0.27
N PHE A 91 7.37 -9.48 -0.13
CA PHE A 91 8.23 -10.40 0.62
C PHE A 91 8.61 -9.83 1.99
N VAL A 92 9.13 -8.60 2.03
CA VAL A 92 9.48 -7.95 3.30
C VAL A 92 8.24 -7.81 4.19
N SER A 93 7.11 -7.36 3.61
CA SER A 93 5.86 -7.23 4.36
C SER A 93 5.38 -8.58 4.92
N SER A 94 5.52 -9.69 4.17
CA SER A 94 5.13 -11.02 4.68
C SER A 94 5.96 -11.44 5.89
N LEU A 95 7.28 -11.19 5.85
CA LEU A 95 8.17 -11.44 7.00
C LEU A 95 7.80 -10.59 8.21
N VAL A 96 7.50 -9.31 7.99
CA VAL A 96 7.08 -8.39 9.05
C VAL A 96 5.75 -8.82 9.66
N HIS A 97 4.77 -9.28 8.86
CA HIS A 97 3.50 -9.80 9.39
C HIS A 97 3.71 -11.02 10.28
N VAL A 98 4.52 -11.99 9.82
CA VAL A 98 4.83 -13.18 10.62
C VAL A 98 5.57 -12.81 11.92
N TYR A 99 6.55 -11.92 11.83
CA TYR A 99 7.26 -11.41 13.02
C TYR A 99 6.31 -10.71 14.00
N SER A 100 5.35 -9.94 13.47
CA SER A 100 4.41 -9.16 14.28
C SER A 100 3.47 -10.01 15.12
N ILE A 101 3.20 -11.27 14.74
CA ILE A 101 2.43 -12.23 15.55
C ILE A 101 3.10 -12.43 16.91
N GLY A 102 4.43 -12.66 16.92
CA GLY A 102 5.21 -12.77 18.16
C GLY A 102 5.39 -11.44 18.88
N TYR A 103 5.72 -10.38 18.11
CA TYR A 103 5.98 -9.05 18.66
C TYR A 103 4.78 -8.47 19.42
N MET A 104 3.57 -8.64 18.89
CA MET A 104 2.32 -8.11 19.48
C MET A 104 1.65 -9.12 20.44
N SER A 105 2.29 -10.25 20.78
CA SER A 105 1.67 -11.33 21.56
C SER A 105 1.07 -10.92 22.90
N HIS A 106 1.57 -9.87 23.51
CA HIS A 106 1.11 -9.35 24.80
C HIS A 106 0.21 -8.11 24.70
N ASP A 107 -0.05 -7.59 23.49
CA ASP A 107 -0.88 -6.41 23.31
C ASP A 107 -2.37 -6.80 23.12
N PRO A 108 -3.32 -6.11 23.77
CA PRO A 108 -4.74 -6.43 23.68
C PRO A 108 -5.42 -5.96 22.37
N HIS A 109 -4.68 -5.32 21.47
CA HIS A 109 -5.23 -4.75 20.22
C HIS A 109 -4.48 -5.22 18.96
N LYS A 110 -4.08 -6.49 18.93
CA LYS A 110 -3.33 -7.10 17.82
C LYS A 110 -4.05 -6.98 16.48
N GLU A 111 -5.37 -7.20 16.48
CA GLU A 111 -6.21 -7.13 15.28
C GLU A 111 -6.10 -5.77 14.59
N ARG A 112 -6.08 -4.69 15.38
CA ARG A 112 -5.93 -3.32 14.87
C ARG A 112 -4.54 -3.09 14.28
N PHE A 113 -3.49 -3.59 14.94
CA PHE A 113 -2.12 -3.49 14.44
C PHE A 113 -1.96 -4.21 13.10
N MET A 114 -2.43 -5.45 13.02
CA MET A 114 -2.37 -6.27 11.82
C MET A 114 -3.19 -5.65 10.66
N ALA A 115 -4.34 -5.04 10.96
CA ALA A 115 -5.12 -4.31 9.98
C ALA A 115 -4.36 -3.11 9.39
N TYR A 116 -3.71 -2.29 10.23
CA TYR A 116 -2.92 -1.15 9.77
C TYR A 116 -1.70 -1.58 8.95
N LEU A 117 -1.05 -2.67 9.34
CA LEU A 117 0.10 -3.21 8.63
C LEU A 117 -0.29 -3.73 7.23
N SER A 118 -1.43 -4.42 7.11
CA SER A 118 -1.98 -4.86 5.84
C SER A 118 -2.44 -3.70 4.96
N LEU A 119 -3.03 -2.65 5.56
CA LEU A 119 -3.43 -1.44 4.84
C LEU A 119 -2.21 -0.68 4.31
N PHE A 120 -1.13 -0.62 5.09
CA PHE A 120 0.15 -0.08 4.66
C PHE A 120 0.68 -0.83 3.43
N THR A 121 0.67 -2.17 3.48
CA THR A 121 1.10 -3.01 2.35
C THR A 121 0.27 -2.73 1.10
N PHE A 122 -1.06 -2.66 1.21
CA PHE A 122 -1.94 -2.30 0.11
C PHE A 122 -1.59 -0.93 -0.48
N SER A 123 -1.43 0.09 0.37
CA SER A 123 -1.10 1.45 -0.09
C SER A 123 0.24 1.49 -0.84
N MET A 124 1.22 0.75 -0.35
CA MET A 124 2.52 0.63 -1.01
C MET A 124 2.42 -0.10 -2.35
N LEU A 125 1.58 -1.15 -2.45
CA LEU A 125 1.34 -1.85 -3.71
C LEU A 125 0.63 -0.95 -4.72
N MET A 126 -0.35 -0.13 -4.30
CA MET A 126 -1.00 0.87 -5.14
C MET A 126 0.00 1.90 -5.70
N LEU A 127 0.97 2.29 -4.87
CA LEU A 127 2.02 3.23 -5.26
C LEU A 127 2.92 2.63 -6.35
N VAL A 128 3.46 1.43 -6.11
CA VAL A 128 4.46 0.82 -7.01
C VAL A 128 3.88 0.28 -8.32
N THR A 129 2.57 0.06 -8.38
CA THR A 129 1.87 -0.38 -9.59
C THR A 129 1.11 0.74 -10.30
N SER A 130 1.30 1.99 -9.92
CA SER A 130 0.64 3.13 -10.58
C SER A 130 1.14 3.29 -12.02
N ASN A 131 0.27 3.75 -12.91
CA ASN A 131 0.61 4.12 -14.29
C ASN A 131 0.59 5.64 -14.54
N ASN A 132 0.36 6.41 -13.48
CA ASN A 132 0.30 7.86 -13.54
C ASN A 132 0.66 8.49 -12.20
N PHE A 133 1.13 9.74 -12.24
CA PHE A 133 1.58 10.48 -11.05
C PHE A 133 0.48 10.76 -10.03
N LEU A 134 -0.79 10.89 -10.42
CA LEU A 134 -1.88 11.11 -9.48
C LEU A 134 -2.20 9.85 -8.67
N GLN A 135 -2.21 8.67 -9.30
CA GLN A 135 -2.37 7.41 -8.59
C GLN A 135 -1.17 7.12 -7.69
N LEU A 136 0.04 7.42 -8.15
CA LEU A 136 1.25 7.33 -7.34
C LEU A 136 1.15 8.22 -6.10
N PHE A 137 0.70 9.46 -6.27
CA PHE A 137 0.47 10.39 -5.15
C PHE A 137 -0.58 9.86 -4.16
N PHE A 138 -1.67 9.26 -4.64
CA PHE A 138 -2.67 8.61 -3.77
C PHE A 138 -2.05 7.48 -2.93
N GLY A 139 -1.26 6.60 -3.56
CA GLY A 139 -0.56 5.54 -2.83
C GLY A 139 0.43 6.09 -1.79
N TRP A 140 1.16 7.15 -2.14
CA TRP A 140 2.08 7.87 -1.26
C TRP A 140 1.38 8.43 -0.03
N GLU A 141 0.25 9.11 -0.21
CA GLU A 141 -0.59 9.62 0.88
C GLU A 141 -1.13 8.49 1.76
N GLY A 142 -1.54 7.38 1.16
CA GLY A 142 -2.00 6.20 1.87
C GLY A 142 -0.91 5.60 2.77
N VAL A 143 0.32 5.49 2.28
CA VAL A 143 1.48 5.05 3.07
C VAL A 143 1.76 6.01 4.22
N GLY A 144 1.70 7.32 3.97
CA GLY A 144 1.87 8.36 4.99
C GLY A 144 0.82 8.25 6.11
N LEU A 145 -0.44 8.07 5.74
CA LEU A 145 -1.53 7.88 6.70
C LEU A 145 -1.39 6.59 7.52
N CYS A 146 -1.05 5.48 6.88
CA CYS A 146 -0.83 4.20 7.57
C CYS A 146 0.37 4.28 8.53
N SER A 147 1.44 4.98 8.13
CA SER A 147 2.60 5.26 9.00
C SER A 147 2.18 6.03 10.24
N TYR A 148 1.36 7.07 10.10
CA TYR A 148 0.80 7.80 11.22
C TYR A 148 0.06 6.90 12.21
N PHE A 149 -0.80 5.99 11.71
CA PHE A 149 -1.54 5.04 12.56
C PHE A 149 -0.63 4.02 13.25
N LEU A 150 0.43 3.57 12.59
CA LEU A 150 1.39 2.61 13.15
C LEU A 150 2.31 3.27 14.18
N ILE A 151 2.84 4.48 13.93
CA ILE A 151 3.68 5.22 14.88
C ILE A 151 2.86 5.60 16.12
N GLY A 152 1.63 6.09 15.90
CA GLY A 152 0.69 6.48 16.95
C GLY A 152 -0.13 5.31 17.53
N PHE A 153 0.27 4.06 17.28
CA PHE A 153 -0.51 2.89 17.70
C PHE A 153 -0.83 2.89 19.19
N TRP A 154 0.17 3.18 20.03
CA TRP A 154 0.01 3.37 21.47
C TRP A 154 -0.36 4.82 21.81
N PHE A 155 -1.53 5.25 21.37
CA PHE A 155 -2.00 6.65 21.47
C PHE A 155 -2.10 7.20 22.91
N LYS A 156 -2.03 6.34 23.93
CA LYS A 156 -1.95 6.77 25.34
C LYS A 156 -0.54 7.23 25.75
N LYS A 157 0.48 6.95 24.93
CA LYS A 157 1.85 7.40 25.17
C LYS A 157 2.07 8.75 24.47
N GLU A 158 2.32 9.80 25.23
CA GLU A 158 2.57 11.15 24.70
C GLU A 158 3.72 11.20 23.69
N ALA A 159 4.80 10.48 23.94
CA ALA A 159 5.94 10.40 23.04
C ALA A 159 5.55 9.79 21.67
N ALA A 160 4.70 8.75 21.65
CA ALA A 160 4.22 8.13 20.43
C ALA A 160 3.32 9.10 19.63
N ASN A 161 2.42 9.82 20.32
CA ASN A 161 1.55 10.81 19.69
C ASN A 161 2.36 11.98 19.09
N ALA A 162 3.31 12.52 19.85
CA ALA A 162 4.17 13.58 19.37
C ALA A 162 4.99 13.15 18.13
N ALA A 163 5.53 11.93 18.16
CA ALA A 163 6.26 11.36 17.02
C ALA A 163 5.35 11.16 15.79
N ALA A 164 4.13 10.63 15.97
CA ALA A 164 3.17 10.43 14.89
C ALA A 164 2.75 11.76 14.24
N ILE A 165 2.42 12.76 15.05
CA ILE A 165 2.05 14.11 14.56
C ILE A 165 3.24 14.73 13.82
N LYS A 166 4.45 14.65 14.37
CA LYS A 166 5.65 15.17 13.73
C LYS A 166 5.90 14.51 12.37
N ALA A 167 5.84 13.18 12.30
CA ALA A 167 6.02 12.44 11.05
C ALA A 167 4.98 12.85 10.00
N PHE A 168 3.71 12.94 10.40
CA PHE A 168 2.62 13.33 9.51
C PHE A 168 2.78 14.75 8.97
N LEU A 169 3.09 15.72 9.84
CA LEU A 169 3.24 17.14 9.44
C LEU A 169 4.46 17.34 8.52
N VAL A 170 5.59 16.68 8.82
CA VAL A 170 6.80 16.81 8.00
C VAL A 170 6.56 16.21 6.61
N ASN A 171 5.91 15.03 6.52
CA ASN A 171 5.54 14.44 5.25
C ASN A 171 4.62 15.37 4.44
N ARG A 172 3.66 16.03 5.09
CA ARG A 172 2.72 16.94 4.42
C ARG A 172 3.40 18.11 3.71
N VAL A 173 4.51 18.60 4.24
CA VAL A 173 5.31 19.62 3.55
C VAL A 173 5.92 19.08 2.26
N GLY A 174 6.44 17.83 2.30
CA GLY A 174 6.94 17.15 1.10
C GLY A 174 5.83 16.87 0.07
N ASP A 175 4.65 16.46 0.54
CA ASP A 175 3.48 16.18 -0.28
C ASP A 175 3.00 17.40 -1.07
N PHE A 176 3.06 18.58 -0.45
CA PHE A 176 2.77 19.84 -1.14
C PHE A 176 3.74 20.10 -2.30
N GLY A 177 5.04 19.90 -2.07
CA GLY A 177 6.05 20.00 -3.14
C GLY A 177 5.82 18.96 -4.25
N PHE A 178 5.44 17.74 -3.89
CA PHE A 178 5.14 16.69 -4.86
C PHE A 178 3.92 17.04 -5.71
N ALA A 179 2.82 17.53 -5.10
CA ALA A 179 1.64 17.99 -5.82
C ALA A 179 1.95 19.12 -6.81
N LEU A 180 2.77 20.10 -6.41
CA LEU A 180 3.25 21.17 -7.32
C LEU A 180 4.05 20.58 -8.51
N GLY A 181 4.88 19.56 -8.26
CA GLY A 181 5.61 18.86 -9.31
C GLY A 181 4.66 18.19 -10.31
N ILE A 182 3.60 17.52 -9.85
CA ILE A 182 2.58 16.91 -10.72
C ILE A 182 1.87 17.97 -11.56
N PHE A 183 1.48 19.11 -10.97
CA PHE A 183 0.86 20.21 -11.71
C PHE A 183 1.80 20.80 -12.77
N LEU A 184 3.09 20.91 -12.47
CA LEU A 184 4.08 21.37 -13.43
C LEU A 184 4.25 20.40 -14.60
N ILE A 185 4.27 19.08 -14.33
CA ILE A 185 4.33 18.04 -15.35
C ILE A 185 3.10 18.15 -16.27
N PHE A 186 1.91 18.26 -15.68
CA PHE A 186 0.70 18.42 -16.48
C PHE A 186 0.71 19.71 -17.30
N TYR A 187 1.19 20.82 -16.74
CA TYR A 187 1.29 22.09 -17.46
C TYR A 187 2.25 22.02 -18.66
N LEU A 188 3.38 21.33 -18.52
CA LEU A 188 4.40 21.25 -19.57
C LEU A 188 4.10 20.19 -20.63
N PHE A 189 3.56 19.04 -20.22
CA PHE A 189 3.40 17.87 -21.10
C PHE A 189 1.94 17.58 -21.47
N GLY A 190 0.96 18.21 -20.82
CA GLY A 190 -0.47 17.99 -21.07
C GLY A 190 -0.97 16.62 -20.57
N THR A 191 -0.13 15.83 -19.91
CA THR A 191 -0.47 14.50 -19.37
C THR A 191 0.20 14.27 -18.03
N VAL A 192 -0.39 13.39 -17.21
CA VAL A 192 0.19 12.90 -15.95
C VAL A 192 0.52 11.40 -16.01
N ASN A 193 0.33 10.76 -17.17
CA ASN A 193 0.70 9.36 -17.38
C ASN A 193 2.21 9.23 -17.65
N TYR A 194 2.76 8.06 -17.34
CA TYR A 194 4.17 7.73 -17.63
C TYR A 194 4.41 7.49 -19.12
#